data_3e32f3689598076ea209ece0872e1683
#
_entry.id   3e32f3689598076ea209ece0872e1683
#
_cell.length_a   1.000
_cell.length_b   1.000
_cell.length_c   1.000
_cell.angle_alpha   90.00
_cell.angle_beta   90.00
_cell.angle_gamma   90.00
#
_symmetry.space_group_name_H-M   'P 1'
#
loop_
_entity.id
_entity.type
_entity.pdbx_description
1 polymer ?
#
loop_
_entity_poly.entity_id
_entity_poly.type
_entity_poly.pdbx_seq_one_letter_code
_entity_poly.pdbx_strand_id
1 'polypeptide(L)'
;GDHLRYMQQITLDRQQYHQTVADQLRIPSQAMALMGTAANIQHLAMVEKHFKGLSVRVFATAGVRSNAQRAGDPTEWYQHNDGVIVSNKPIATAQTKSSLTTDNQGTINILLLVNRELVPGAQTKIAVLASEAKAAVLAELMVSSQSSSFLATGTGADQIIIASPIATGSPPLPSA
;
A
#
# COMPACT_ATOMS: atom_id res chain seq x y z
N GLY A 1 -8.41 15.02 14.88
CA GLY A 1 -8.21 16.22 14.05
C GLY A 1 -7.27 16.00 12.89
N ASP A 2 -6.12 15.36 13.08
CA ASP A 2 -5.05 15.33 12.07
C ASP A 2 -5.29 14.35 10.94
N HIS A 3 -5.98 13.24 11.18
CA HIS A 3 -6.27 12.24 10.15
C HIS A 3 -7.22 12.76 9.04
N LEU A 4 -8.23 13.55 9.40
CA LEU A 4 -9.13 14.16 8.41
C LEU A 4 -8.42 15.20 7.54
N ARG A 5 -7.53 16.00 8.13
CA ARG A 5 -6.68 16.94 7.38
C ARG A 5 -5.73 16.21 6.44
N TYR A 6 -5.13 15.11 6.89
CA TYR A 6 -4.28 14.24 6.10
C TYR A 6 -5.01 13.69 4.88
N MET A 7 -6.20 13.12 5.06
CA MET A 7 -6.98 12.57 3.95
C MET A 7 -7.43 13.65 2.96
N GLN A 8 -7.79 14.84 3.43
CA GLN A 8 -8.14 15.97 2.56
C GLN A 8 -6.94 16.45 1.74
N GLN A 9 -5.76 16.56 2.34
CA GLN A 9 -4.54 16.98 1.64
C GLN A 9 -4.09 15.98 0.58
N ILE A 10 -4.10 14.68 0.88
CA ILE A 10 -3.75 13.64 -0.12
C ILE A 10 -4.72 13.63 -1.31
N THR A 11 -5.99 13.92 -1.06
CA THR A 11 -7.01 13.92 -2.12
C THR A 11 -6.85 15.13 -3.05
N LEU A 12 -6.34 16.25 -2.52
CA LEU A 12 -6.20 17.50 -3.28
C LEU A 12 -4.90 17.55 -4.10
N ASP A 13 -3.77 17.15 -3.54
CA ASP A 13 -2.48 17.14 -4.26
C ASP A 13 -1.46 16.20 -3.60
N ARG A 14 -1.26 15.02 -4.21
CA ARG A 14 -0.29 14.01 -3.74
C ARG A 14 1.15 14.51 -3.79
N GLN A 15 1.51 15.29 -4.82
CA GLN A 15 2.87 15.78 -4.98
C GLN A 15 3.19 16.82 -3.91
N GLN A 16 2.27 17.74 -3.66
CA GLN A 16 2.43 18.75 -2.62
C GLN A 16 2.53 18.11 -1.24
N TYR A 17 1.71 17.09 -0.96
CA TYR A 17 1.80 16.36 0.31
C TYR A 17 3.14 15.66 0.47
N HIS A 18 3.61 14.96 -0.59
CA HIS A 18 4.92 14.30 -0.60
C HIS A 18 6.05 15.30 -0.34
N GLN A 19 6.04 16.46 -1.00
CA GLN A 19 7.01 17.52 -0.78
C GLN A 19 6.96 18.04 0.67
N THR A 20 5.76 18.29 1.20
CA THR A 20 5.60 18.77 2.58
C THR A 20 6.19 17.81 3.61
N VAL A 21 5.99 16.49 3.43
CA VAL A 21 6.58 15.48 4.31
C VAL A 21 8.10 15.45 4.18
N ALA A 22 8.63 15.52 2.96
CA ALA A 22 10.07 15.55 2.70
C ALA A 22 10.74 16.76 3.37
N ASP A 23 10.13 17.94 3.27
CA ASP A 23 10.60 19.17 3.90
C ASP A 23 10.60 19.07 5.44
N GLN A 24 9.56 18.51 6.03
CA GLN A 24 9.49 18.25 7.47
C GLN A 24 10.57 17.30 7.96
N LEU A 25 10.86 16.26 7.15
CA LEU A 25 11.92 15.29 7.46
C LEU A 25 13.31 15.80 7.08
N ARG A 26 13.44 16.93 6.39
CA ARG A 26 14.68 17.51 5.88
C ARG A 26 15.44 16.55 4.96
N ILE A 27 14.73 15.84 4.11
CA ILE A 27 15.29 14.95 3.11
C ILE A 27 14.81 15.38 1.72
N PRO A 28 15.62 15.17 0.66
CA PRO A 28 15.16 15.44 -0.71
C PRO A 28 13.94 14.58 -1.05
N SER A 29 12.92 15.17 -1.65
CA SER A 29 11.70 14.43 -2.00
C SER A 29 11.96 13.26 -2.96
N GLN A 30 12.98 13.37 -3.82
CA GLN A 30 13.41 12.29 -4.72
C GLN A 30 14.05 11.10 -3.98
N ALA A 31 14.50 11.31 -2.74
CA ALA A 31 15.08 10.26 -1.90
C ALA A 31 14.05 9.60 -0.96
N MET A 32 12.77 9.92 -1.14
CA MET A 32 11.69 9.44 -0.27
C MET A 32 10.65 8.62 -1.04
N ALA A 33 10.32 7.45 -0.52
CA ALA A 33 9.12 6.71 -0.90
C ALA A 33 8.10 6.80 0.24
N LEU A 34 6.85 7.09 -0.08
CA LEU A 34 5.79 7.31 0.89
C LEU A 34 4.60 6.38 0.62
N MET A 35 4.15 5.69 1.66
CA MET A 35 2.89 4.94 1.67
C MET A 35 1.93 5.57 2.67
N GLY A 36 0.69 5.83 2.24
CA GLY A 36 -0.38 6.23 3.12
C GLY A 36 -1.13 5.03 3.68
N THR A 37 -1.58 5.11 4.93
CA THR A 37 -2.46 4.09 5.51
C THR A 37 -3.47 4.70 6.47
N ALA A 38 -4.67 4.14 6.49
CA ALA A 38 -5.66 4.41 7.53
C ALA A 38 -5.57 3.39 8.69
N ALA A 39 -4.75 2.35 8.56
CA ALA A 39 -4.47 1.44 9.67
C ALA A 39 -3.70 2.17 10.78
N ASN A 40 -3.98 1.80 12.03
CA ASN A 40 -3.29 2.40 13.17
C ASN A 40 -1.80 2.01 13.15
N ILE A 41 -0.94 3.00 12.94
CA ILE A 41 0.53 2.82 12.88
C ILE A 41 1.14 2.29 14.19
N GLN A 42 0.45 2.43 15.31
CA GLN A 42 0.90 1.85 16.58
C GLN A 42 0.88 0.31 16.57
N HIS A 43 0.15 -0.28 15.63
CA HIS A 43 0.11 -1.72 15.41
C HIS A 43 1.07 -2.18 14.30
N LEU A 44 2.08 -1.36 13.98
CA LEU A 44 3.12 -1.74 13.03
C LEU A 44 3.82 -3.03 13.51
N ALA A 45 3.76 -4.07 12.70
CA ALA A 45 4.52 -5.29 12.91
C ALA A 45 5.88 -5.22 12.19
N MET A 46 6.91 -5.76 12.84
CA MET A 46 8.24 -5.89 12.25
C MET A 46 8.76 -7.30 12.45
N VAL A 47 9.33 -7.89 11.40
CA VAL A 47 10.00 -9.18 11.42
C VAL A 47 11.30 -9.09 10.63
N GLU A 48 12.35 -9.70 11.11
CA GLU A 48 13.62 -9.86 10.40
C GLU A 48 14.00 -11.34 10.29
N LYS A 49 14.48 -11.75 9.12
CA LYS A 49 14.97 -13.10 8.84
C LYS A 49 16.34 -13.04 8.20
N HIS A 50 17.16 -14.03 8.51
CA HIS A 50 18.53 -14.14 8.02
C HIS A 50 18.76 -15.50 7.36
N PHE A 51 19.48 -15.51 6.25
CA PHE A 51 19.91 -16.73 5.58
C PHE A 51 21.21 -16.50 4.82
N LYS A 52 22.31 -17.18 5.20
CA LYS A 52 23.61 -17.12 4.52
C LYS A 52 24.09 -15.69 4.18
N GLY A 53 24.00 -14.77 5.13
CA GLY A 53 24.39 -13.36 4.94
C GLY A 53 23.36 -12.49 4.20
N LEU A 54 22.26 -13.04 3.75
CA LEU A 54 21.08 -12.29 3.35
C LEU A 54 20.26 -11.95 4.60
N SER A 55 19.84 -10.70 4.74
CA SER A 55 18.88 -10.26 5.75
C SER A 55 17.71 -9.57 5.05
N VAL A 56 16.52 -9.94 5.45
CA VAL A 56 15.28 -9.29 5.00
C VAL A 56 14.50 -8.84 6.22
N ARG A 57 14.23 -7.54 6.30
CA ARG A 57 13.40 -6.94 7.33
C ARG A 57 12.09 -6.47 6.69
N VAL A 58 10.98 -6.85 7.30
CA VAL A 58 9.65 -6.52 6.81
C VAL A 58 8.92 -5.71 7.88
N PHE A 59 8.33 -4.60 7.46
CA PHE A 59 7.38 -3.82 8.24
C PHE A 59 6.02 -3.90 7.59
N ALA A 60 4.98 -4.14 8.39
CA ALA A 60 3.63 -4.23 7.87
C ALA A 60 2.61 -3.56 8.79
N THR A 61 1.65 -2.87 8.20
CA THR A 61 0.40 -2.47 8.83
C THR A 61 -0.76 -3.06 8.07
N ALA A 62 -1.81 -3.49 8.77
CA ALA A 62 -2.99 -4.06 8.13
C ALA A 62 -4.28 -3.55 8.79
N GLY A 63 -5.21 -3.09 7.97
CA GLY A 63 -6.57 -2.77 8.34
C GLY A 63 -7.51 -3.38 7.30
N VAL A 64 -8.30 -4.38 7.71
CA VAL A 64 -9.10 -5.20 6.78
C VAL A 64 -10.58 -5.29 7.18
N ARG A 65 -11.00 -4.52 8.18
CA ARG A 65 -12.34 -4.66 8.76
C ARG A 65 -13.47 -4.33 7.79
N SER A 66 -13.30 -3.32 6.95
CA SER A 66 -14.40 -2.76 6.15
C SER A 66 -14.12 -2.65 4.66
N ASN A 67 -12.89 -2.95 4.24
CA ASN A 67 -12.47 -2.81 2.85
C ASN A 67 -11.67 -4.01 2.34
N ALA A 68 -11.75 -5.14 3.05
CA ALA A 68 -11.19 -6.39 2.56
C ALA A 68 -11.85 -6.78 1.24
N GLN A 69 -11.06 -7.07 0.22
CA GLN A 69 -11.52 -7.43 -1.12
C GLN A 69 -10.72 -8.61 -1.68
N ARG A 70 -11.33 -9.32 -2.59
CA ARG A 70 -10.68 -10.36 -3.37
C ARG A 70 -10.22 -9.79 -4.72
N ALA A 71 -9.07 -10.20 -5.19
CA ALA A 71 -8.65 -9.93 -6.56
C ALA A 71 -9.71 -10.47 -7.55
N GLY A 72 -10.22 -9.59 -8.42
CA GLY A 72 -11.32 -9.89 -9.34
C GLY A 72 -12.72 -9.47 -8.85
N ASP A 73 -12.86 -9.01 -7.61
CA ASP A 73 -14.11 -8.38 -7.16
C ASP A 73 -14.36 -7.08 -7.94
N PRO A 74 -15.63 -6.69 -8.14
CA PRO A 74 -15.96 -5.44 -8.80
C PRO A 74 -15.34 -4.25 -8.07
N THR A 75 -14.64 -3.39 -8.81
CA THR A 75 -14.12 -2.13 -8.26
C THR A 75 -15.19 -1.06 -8.21
N GLU A 76 -15.18 -0.26 -7.15
CA GLU A 76 -16.03 0.93 -7.05
C GLU A 76 -15.46 2.11 -7.83
N TRP A 77 -14.13 2.12 -8.07
CA TRP A 77 -13.41 3.24 -8.67
C TRP A 77 -12.45 2.74 -9.74
N TYR A 78 -12.37 3.46 -10.83
CA TYR A 78 -11.41 3.20 -11.91
C TYR A 78 -10.93 4.52 -12.52
N GLN A 79 -9.72 4.50 -13.06
CA GLN A 79 -9.16 5.64 -13.76
C GLN A 79 -9.66 5.62 -15.21
N HIS A 80 -10.26 6.72 -15.64
CA HIS A 80 -10.63 6.93 -17.03
C HIS A 80 -9.43 7.42 -17.85
N ASN A 81 -9.53 7.36 -19.20
CA ASN A 81 -8.44 7.73 -20.11
C ASN A 81 -7.96 9.18 -19.97
N ASP A 82 -8.79 10.07 -19.44
CA ASP A 82 -8.48 11.48 -19.14
C ASP A 82 -7.88 11.69 -17.73
N GLY A 83 -7.63 10.61 -17.00
CA GLY A 83 -7.10 10.64 -15.63
C GLY A 83 -8.15 10.85 -14.54
N VAL A 84 -9.41 10.98 -14.88
CA VAL A 84 -10.50 11.11 -13.90
C VAL A 84 -10.83 9.76 -13.27
N ILE A 85 -10.95 9.72 -11.95
CA ILE A 85 -11.43 8.56 -11.22
C ILE A 85 -12.96 8.62 -11.17
N VAL A 86 -13.61 7.60 -11.70
CA VAL A 86 -15.08 7.52 -11.77
C VAL A 86 -15.56 6.40 -10.86
N SER A 87 -16.61 6.66 -10.07
CA SER A 87 -17.25 5.63 -9.25
C SER A 87 -18.20 4.78 -10.10
N ASN A 88 -18.08 3.46 -9.97
CA ASN A 88 -19.01 2.51 -10.59
C ASN A 88 -20.34 2.36 -9.84
N LYS A 89 -20.47 2.98 -8.67
CA LYS A 89 -21.76 2.96 -7.96
C LYS A 89 -22.78 3.78 -8.74
N PRO A 90 -23.98 3.23 -9.05
CA PRO A 90 -25.09 4.05 -9.49
C PRO A 90 -25.27 5.18 -8.48
N ILE A 91 -25.49 6.40 -8.96
CA ILE A 91 -25.84 7.53 -8.09
C ILE A 91 -27.23 7.19 -7.50
N ALA A 92 -27.26 6.32 -6.51
CA ALA A 92 -28.42 6.19 -5.66
C ALA A 92 -28.54 7.53 -4.94
N THR A 93 -29.65 8.21 -5.24
CA THR A 93 -30.11 9.47 -4.62
C THR A 93 -29.48 9.68 -3.27
N ALA A 94 -28.72 10.75 -3.16
CA ALA A 94 -27.96 11.18 -2.00
C ALA A 94 -28.82 11.16 -0.72
N GLN A 95 -28.88 10.03 -0.05
CA GLN A 95 -29.11 10.03 1.37
C GLN A 95 -27.77 10.28 2.02
N THR A 96 -27.62 11.48 2.47
CA THR A 96 -26.57 12.02 3.32
C THR A 96 -26.25 11.04 4.45
N LYS A 97 -25.36 10.08 4.22
CA LYS A 97 -24.62 9.46 5.31
C LYS A 97 -23.37 10.26 5.53
N SER A 98 -23.55 11.43 6.13
CA SER A 98 -22.48 12.12 6.84
C SER A 98 -22.24 11.37 8.16
N SER A 99 -21.59 10.26 8.08
CA SER A 99 -20.79 9.73 9.16
C SER A 99 -19.55 9.12 8.51
N LEU A 100 -18.57 9.97 8.27
CA LEU A 100 -17.17 9.56 8.23
C LEU A 100 -16.85 9.00 9.62
N THR A 101 -17.44 7.86 9.95
CA THR A 101 -16.97 7.08 11.08
C THR A 101 -15.58 6.61 10.68
N THR A 102 -14.59 7.07 11.43
CA THR A 102 -13.16 6.75 11.33
C THR A 102 -12.85 5.25 11.37
N ASP A 103 -13.86 4.41 11.48
CA ASP A 103 -13.78 2.96 11.64
C ASP A 103 -13.75 2.17 10.32
N ASN A 104 -13.90 2.82 9.17
CA ASN A 104 -14.22 2.14 7.92
C ASN A 104 -13.11 2.15 6.85
N GLN A 105 -11.90 2.55 7.17
CA GLN A 105 -10.82 2.57 6.20
C GLN A 105 -9.62 1.79 6.70
N GLY A 106 -9.16 0.86 5.91
CA GLY A 106 -7.97 0.09 6.18
C GLY A 106 -7.16 -0.10 4.90
N THR A 107 -5.91 -0.44 5.06
CA THR A 107 -4.96 -0.68 3.97
C THR A 107 -3.94 -1.68 4.49
N ILE A 108 -3.41 -2.51 3.62
CA ILE A 108 -2.25 -3.34 3.94
C ILE A 108 -1.04 -2.70 3.27
N ASN A 109 -0.14 -2.16 4.07
CA ASN A 109 1.14 -1.64 3.61
C ASN A 109 2.27 -2.56 4.05
N ILE A 110 3.16 -2.90 3.12
CA ILE A 110 4.32 -3.77 3.35
C ILE A 110 5.57 -3.03 2.87
N LEU A 111 6.53 -2.85 3.76
CA LEU A 111 7.88 -2.37 3.45
C LEU A 111 8.87 -3.50 3.66
N LEU A 112 9.61 -3.86 2.61
CA LEU A 112 10.68 -4.86 2.66
C LEU A 112 12.03 -4.16 2.49
N LEU A 113 12.92 -4.37 3.45
CA LEU A 113 14.30 -3.93 3.39
C LEU A 113 15.20 -5.17 3.19
N VAL A 114 15.95 -5.19 2.11
CA VAL A 114 16.88 -6.28 1.77
C VAL A 114 18.31 -5.74 1.85
N ASN A 115 19.21 -6.43 2.55
CA ASN A 115 20.59 -5.98 2.75
C ASN A 115 21.53 -6.31 1.57
N ARG A 116 20.99 -6.77 0.45
CA ARG A 116 21.75 -7.11 -0.77
C ARG A 116 21.18 -6.36 -1.95
N GLU A 117 22.03 -6.03 -2.89
CA GLU A 117 21.60 -5.54 -4.19
C GLU A 117 20.70 -6.58 -4.88
N LEU A 118 19.63 -6.10 -5.48
CA LEU A 118 18.64 -6.91 -6.19
C LEU A 118 18.65 -6.55 -7.67
N VAL A 119 18.75 -7.57 -8.51
CA VAL A 119 18.49 -7.39 -9.94
C VAL A 119 16.97 -7.15 -10.16
N PRO A 120 16.56 -6.47 -11.26
CA PRO A 120 15.15 -6.12 -11.50
C PRO A 120 14.18 -7.30 -11.41
N GLY A 121 14.57 -8.46 -11.96
CA GLY A 121 13.75 -9.67 -11.86
C GLY A 121 13.56 -10.18 -10.42
N ALA A 122 14.56 -10.02 -9.55
CA ALA A 122 14.45 -10.37 -8.13
C ALA A 122 13.50 -9.43 -7.39
N GLN A 123 13.52 -8.13 -7.68
CA GLN A 123 12.58 -7.16 -7.11
C GLN A 123 11.13 -7.52 -7.46
N THR A 124 10.87 -7.80 -8.74
CA THR A 124 9.54 -8.25 -9.20
C THR A 124 9.11 -9.54 -8.48
N LYS A 125 10.01 -10.51 -8.37
CA LYS A 125 9.69 -11.77 -7.66
C LYS A 125 9.37 -11.54 -6.18
N ILE A 126 10.08 -10.64 -5.50
CA ILE A 126 9.78 -10.28 -4.10
C ILE A 126 8.39 -9.66 -3.97
N ALA A 127 8.00 -8.79 -4.89
CA ALA A 127 6.66 -8.20 -4.89
C ALA A 127 5.56 -9.26 -5.06
N VAL A 128 5.77 -10.22 -5.96
CA VAL A 128 4.86 -11.37 -6.14
C VAL A 128 4.77 -12.19 -4.85
N LEU A 129 5.91 -12.58 -4.26
CA LEU A 129 5.93 -13.35 -3.02
C LEU A 129 5.28 -12.62 -1.85
N ALA A 130 5.47 -11.30 -1.73
CA ALA A 130 4.81 -10.50 -0.70
C ALA A 130 3.28 -10.49 -0.88
N SER A 131 2.80 -10.42 -2.13
CA SER A 131 1.38 -10.47 -2.45
C SER A 131 0.78 -11.86 -2.17
N GLU A 132 1.49 -12.93 -2.54
CA GLU A 132 1.11 -14.32 -2.25
C GLU A 132 1.04 -14.57 -0.73
N ALA A 133 2.06 -14.15 0.03
CA ALA A 133 2.10 -14.29 1.48
C ALA A 133 0.95 -13.53 2.16
N LYS A 134 0.67 -12.29 1.71
CA LYS A 134 -0.46 -11.51 2.19
C LYS A 134 -1.78 -12.26 1.97
N ALA A 135 -2.01 -12.77 0.77
CA ALA A 135 -3.23 -13.51 0.45
C ALA A 135 -3.36 -14.79 1.27
N ALA A 136 -2.26 -15.52 1.48
CA ALA A 136 -2.23 -16.72 2.31
C ALA A 136 -2.63 -16.41 3.77
N VAL A 137 -2.04 -15.37 4.38
CA VAL A 137 -2.38 -14.95 5.75
C VAL A 137 -3.86 -14.55 5.87
N LEU A 138 -4.40 -13.80 4.91
CA LEU A 138 -5.82 -13.43 4.91
C LEU A 138 -6.73 -14.67 4.83
N ALA A 139 -6.33 -15.67 4.06
CA ALA A 139 -7.06 -16.94 3.98
C ALA A 139 -6.96 -17.74 5.29
N GLU A 140 -5.78 -17.84 5.91
CA GLU A 140 -5.58 -18.50 7.20
C GLU A 140 -6.42 -17.84 8.32
N LEU A 141 -6.57 -16.51 8.28
CA LEU A 141 -7.38 -15.73 9.20
C LEU A 141 -8.86 -15.72 8.81
N MET A 142 -9.26 -16.40 7.74
CA MET A 142 -10.64 -16.48 7.25
C MET A 142 -11.25 -15.08 7.00
N VAL A 143 -10.46 -14.12 6.52
CA VAL A 143 -10.95 -12.77 6.23
C VAL A 143 -11.85 -12.81 5.00
N SER A 144 -13.13 -12.48 5.16
CA SER A 144 -14.11 -12.45 4.07
C SER A 144 -13.96 -11.18 3.23
N SER A 145 -14.15 -11.29 1.92
CA SER A 145 -14.34 -10.13 1.06
C SER A 145 -15.62 -9.35 1.45
N GLN A 146 -15.58 -8.03 1.32
CA GLN A 146 -16.76 -7.18 1.49
C GLN A 146 -17.63 -7.11 0.22
N SER A 147 -17.12 -7.60 -0.92
CA SER A 147 -17.75 -7.47 -2.23
C SER A 147 -18.19 -8.81 -2.83
N SER A 148 -17.77 -9.93 -2.26
CA SER A 148 -18.14 -11.28 -2.72
C SER A 148 -18.23 -12.28 -1.55
N SER A 149 -18.74 -13.48 -1.82
CA SER A 149 -18.84 -14.58 -0.85
C SER A 149 -17.53 -15.34 -0.61
N PHE A 150 -16.42 -14.87 -1.17
CA PHE A 150 -15.12 -15.49 -1.09
C PHE A 150 -14.22 -14.84 -0.02
N LEU A 151 -13.09 -15.49 0.27
CA LEU A 151 -12.06 -14.91 1.13
C LEU A 151 -11.33 -13.78 0.40
N ALA A 152 -10.99 -12.74 1.14
CA ALA A 152 -10.22 -11.61 0.64
C ALA A 152 -8.77 -12.02 0.31
N THR A 153 -8.16 -11.30 -0.65
CA THR A 153 -6.74 -11.40 -0.98
C THR A 153 -5.96 -10.12 -0.67
N GLY A 154 -6.66 -9.09 -0.22
CA GLY A 154 -6.10 -7.79 0.11
C GLY A 154 -7.19 -6.79 0.45
N THR A 155 -6.88 -5.51 0.21
CA THR A 155 -7.83 -4.40 0.21
C THR A 155 -7.74 -3.68 -1.14
N GLY A 156 -8.61 -2.80 -1.47
CA GLY A 156 -8.52 -2.05 -2.73
C GLY A 156 -7.34 -1.06 -2.81
N ALA A 157 -6.54 -0.90 -1.74
CA ALA A 157 -5.54 0.14 -1.60
C ALA A 157 -4.17 -0.35 -1.10
N ASP A 158 -3.88 -1.63 -1.18
CA ASP A 158 -2.63 -2.21 -0.69
C ASP A 158 -1.41 -1.66 -1.42
N GLN A 159 -0.32 -1.45 -0.68
CA GLN A 159 0.92 -0.92 -1.22
C GLN A 159 2.12 -1.76 -0.74
N ILE A 160 3.13 -1.89 -1.61
CA ILE A 160 4.38 -2.59 -1.30
C ILE A 160 5.54 -1.71 -1.72
N ILE A 161 6.49 -1.47 -0.80
CA ILE A 161 7.78 -0.88 -1.10
C ILE A 161 8.87 -1.94 -0.86
N ILE A 162 9.80 -2.06 -1.80
CA ILE A 162 11.00 -2.89 -1.68
C ILE A 162 12.20 -1.98 -1.79
N ALA A 163 13.06 -1.99 -0.79
CA ALA A 163 14.31 -1.24 -0.78
C ALA A 163 15.50 -2.18 -0.63
N SER A 164 16.51 -1.95 -1.45
CA SER A 164 17.78 -2.67 -1.42
C SER A 164 18.94 -1.71 -1.72
N PRO A 165 20.18 -2.01 -1.30
CA PRO A 165 21.34 -1.24 -1.73
C PRO A 165 21.46 -1.20 -3.25
N ILE A 166 22.01 -0.10 -3.74
CA ILE A 166 22.46 0.04 -5.14
C ILE A 166 23.99 -0.10 -5.10
N ALA A 167 24.53 -0.93 -5.97
CA ALA A 167 26.00 -1.04 -6.08
C ALA A 167 26.58 0.32 -6.50
N THR A 168 27.43 0.88 -5.65
CA THR A 168 28.19 2.06 -5.99
C THR A 168 29.24 1.67 -7.04
N GLY A 169 29.01 2.06 -8.29
CA GLY A 169 29.93 1.79 -9.39
C GLY A 169 29.42 0.89 -10.52
N SER A 170 28.23 0.34 -10.39
CA SER A 170 27.57 -0.32 -11.54
C SER A 170 27.02 0.74 -12.48
N PRO A 171 27.28 0.68 -13.80
CA PRO A 171 26.62 1.56 -14.75
C PRO A 171 25.09 1.28 -14.70
N PRO A 172 24.23 2.28 -14.92
CA PRO A 172 22.81 2.05 -15.02
C PRO A 172 22.55 1.00 -16.10
N LEU A 173 21.69 0.02 -15.78
CA LEU A 173 21.26 -0.97 -16.77
C LEU A 173 20.70 -0.24 -18.00
N PRO A 174 21.05 -0.65 -19.22
CA PRO A 174 20.50 -0.05 -20.41
C PRO A 174 18.98 -0.16 -20.35
N SER A 175 18.29 0.95 -20.62
CA SER A 175 16.84 0.98 -20.81
C SER A 175 16.49 0.04 -21.97
N ALA A 176 15.68 -0.96 -21.68
CA ALA A 176 15.11 -1.85 -22.71
C ALA A 176 14.10 -1.09 -23.55
#